data_3b7bd00f5acf77325b936cf40db6fa0d
#
_entry.id   3b7bd00f5acf77325b936cf40db6fa0d
#
_cell.length_a   1.000
_cell.length_b   1.000
_cell.length_c   1.000
_cell.angle_alpha   90.00
_cell.angle_beta   90.00
_cell.angle_gamma   90.00
#
_symmetry.space_group_name_H-M   'P 1'
#
loop_
_entity.id
_entity.type
_entity.pdbx_description
1 polymer ?
#
loop_
_entity_poly.entity_id
_entity_poly.type
_entity_poly.pdbx_seq_one_letter_code
_entity_poly.pdbx_strand_id
1 'polypeptide(L)'
;YNMDYAPVLDILSNPNNTVIGSRAFGRDADIVSNLGISVMKGINENNVIPVVKHFPGHGDTSVDSHYGLPLVEKSLNELKELEFIPFQNAINSGADAIMVSHILLKNIDSENPATMSKKIVSDILRDEMNFKGVVISDDMTMAAIMDNYNLTDAVVMSIKSGADLVLVCHGYDNILNSILAVKDAVNSGIISEERIDESVDRILKLKEKYNVSNDAINTEIDINGINDEIKSLFH
;
A
#
# COMPACT_ATOMS: atom_id res chain seq x y z
N TYR A 1 17.10 3.54 -6.61
CA TYR A 1 15.88 3.11 -5.92
C TYR A 1 15.48 1.75 -6.45
N ASN A 2 14.97 0.86 -5.60
CA ASN A 2 14.55 -0.50 -5.97
C ASN A 2 13.04 -0.75 -5.74
N MET A 3 12.31 0.23 -5.21
CA MET A 3 10.87 0.19 -5.01
C MET A 3 10.26 1.56 -5.30
N ASP A 4 9.13 1.61 -6.01
CA ASP A 4 8.34 2.80 -6.30
C ASP A 4 6.91 2.62 -5.81
N TYR A 5 6.43 3.56 -5.00
CA TYR A 5 5.04 3.58 -4.51
C TYR A 5 4.10 4.13 -5.59
N ALA A 6 4.09 3.46 -6.73
CA ALA A 6 3.27 3.67 -7.92
C ALA A 6 2.93 2.33 -8.58
N PRO A 7 1.85 2.27 -9.35
CA PRO A 7 0.85 3.29 -9.70
C PRO A 7 -0.25 3.49 -8.65
N VAL A 8 -0.98 4.61 -8.78
CA VAL A 8 -2.24 4.85 -8.07
C VAL A 8 -3.37 4.15 -8.81
N LEU A 9 -4.09 3.25 -8.13
CA LEU A 9 -5.24 2.50 -8.68
C LEU A 9 -6.58 2.99 -8.12
N ASP A 10 -6.57 4.12 -7.43
CA ASP A 10 -7.80 4.73 -6.91
C ASP A 10 -8.67 5.24 -8.05
N ILE A 11 -9.96 4.87 -8.02
CA ILE A 11 -10.97 5.39 -8.94
C ILE A 11 -11.52 6.69 -8.34
N LEU A 12 -11.45 7.81 -9.05
CA LEU A 12 -11.96 9.09 -8.59
C LEU A 12 -13.49 9.10 -8.64
N SER A 13 -14.13 8.29 -7.78
CA SER A 13 -15.58 8.14 -7.69
C SER A 13 -16.25 9.36 -7.05
N ASN A 14 -15.60 9.98 -6.07
CA ASN A 14 -16.04 11.24 -5.49
C ASN A 14 -15.42 12.44 -6.24
N PRO A 15 -16.21 13.28 -6.92
CA PRO A 15 -15.70 14.45 -7.66
C PRO A 15 -15.06 15.50 -6.76
N ASN A 16 -15.37 15.50 -5.46
CA ASN A 16 -14.82 16.43 -4.47
C ASN A 16 -13.55 15.91 -3.78
N ASN A 17 -13.08 14.73 -4.17
CA ASN A 17 -11.85 14.18 -3.63
C ASN A 17 -10.64 14.96 -4.15
N THR A 18 -10.02 15.73 -3.28
CA THR A 18 -8.80 16.50 -3.56
C THR A 18 -7.54 15.75 -3.15
N VAL A 19 -7.68 14.67 -2.39
CA VAL A 19 -6.56 13.86 -1.86
C VAL A 19 -5.87 13.13 -3.00
N ILE A 20 -6.63 12.37 -3.76
CA ILE A 20 -6.12 11.64 -4.93
C ILE A 20 -6.02 12.59 -6.13
N GLY A 21 -7.08 13.34 -6.42
CA GLY A 21 -7.08 14.38 -7.44
C GLY A 21 -6.50 13.92 -8.78
N SER A 22 -5.56 14.69 -9.31
CA SER A 22 -4.89 14.39 -10.58
C SER A 22 -3.94 13.18 -10.57
N ARG A 23 -3.73 12.54 -9.42
CA ARG A 23 -2.95 11.29 -9.35
C ARG A 23 -3.71 10.09 -9.89
N ALA A 24 -5.07 10.12 -9.88
CA ALA A 24 -5.90 9.06 -10.44
C ALA A 24 -5.85 9.07 -11.96
N PHE A 25 -5.86 7.89 -12.58
CA PHE A 25 -5.98 7.75 -14.04
C PHE A 25 -7.38 8.07 -14.57
N GLY A 26 -8.39 8.12 -13.70
CA GLY A 26 -9.75 8.47 -14.09
C GLY A 26 -10.82 8.04 -13.09
N ARG A 27 -12.06 8.00 -13.62
CA ARG A 27 -13.26 7.64 -12.87
C ARG A 27 -13.86 6.30 -13.30
N ASP A 28 -13.30 5.74 -14.34
CA ASP A 28 -13.73 4.47 -14.92
C ASP A 28 -12.78 3.36 -14.52
N ALA A 29 -13.33 2.24 -14.02
CA ALA A 29 -12.55 1.14 -13.47
C ALA A 29 -11.66 0.46 -14.53
N ASP A 30 -12.12 0.37 -15.78
CA ASP A 30 -11.36 -0.26 -16.87
C ASP A 30 -10.20 0.64 -17.31
N ILE A 31 -10.42 1.96 -17.37
CA ILE A 31 -9.37 2.94 -17.69
C ILE A 31 -8.30 2.91 -16.60
N VAL A 32 -8.69 2.98 -15.32
CA VAL A 32 -7.75 2.92 -14.18
C VAL A 32 -6.97 1.61 -14.18
N SER A 33 -7.66 0.48 -14.41
CA SER A 33 -7.01 -0.83 -14.50
C SER A 33 -5.97 -0.88 -15.63
N ASN A 34 -6.37 -0.52 -16.83
CA ASN A 34 -5.52 -0.65 -18.02
C ASN A 34 -4.27 0.25 -17.93
N LEU A 35 -4.46 1.51 -17.57
CA LEU A 35 -3.35 2.46 -17.44
C LEU A 35 -2.46 2.12 -16.24
N GLY A 36 -3.06 1.80 -15.08
CA GLY A 36 -2.32 1.39 -13.90
C GLY A 36 -1.47 0.13 -14.13
N ILE A 37 -2.03 -0.90 -14.76
CA ILE A 37 -1.29 -2.12 -15.10
C ILE A 37 -0.16 -1.82 -16.09
N SER A 38 -0.37 -0.92 -17.04
CA SER A 38 0.67 -0.53 -17.99
C SER A 38 1.85 0.16 -17.28
N VAL A 39 1.56 1.07 -16.35
CA VAL A 39 2.59 1.71 -15.52
C VAL A 39 3.28 0.69 -14.62
N MET A 40 2.52 -0.18 -13.95
CA MET A 40 3.05 -1.25 -13.11
C MET A 40 4.05 -2.13 -13.89
N LYS A 41 3.70 -2.54 -15.11
CA LYS A 41 4.58 -3.33 -15.97
C LYS A 41 5.83 -2.56 -16.39
N GLY A 42 5.69 -1.30 -16.79
CA GLY A 42 6.83 -0.46 -17.16
C GLY A 42 7.83 -0.26 -16.02
N ILE A 43 7.36 -0.10 -14.77
CA ILE A 43 8.22 -0.04 -13.58
C ILE A 43 8.92 -1.39 -13.38
N ASN A 44 8.17 -2.50 -13.46
CA ASN A 44 8.70 -3.86 -13.28
C ASN A 44 9.76 -4.21 -14.33
N GLU A 45 9.55 -3.88 -15.61
CA GLU A 45 10.49 -4.13 -16.71
C GLU A 45 11.84 -3.44 -16.50
N ASN A 46 11.89 -2.40 -15.67
CA ASN A 46 13.12 -1.72 -15.27
C ASN A 46 13.70 -2.24 -13.93
N ASN A 47 13.28 -3.42 -13.50
CA ASN A 47 13.73 -4.07 -12.26
C ASN A 47 13.51 -3.21 -11.00
N VAL A 48 12.44 -2.39 -11.00
CA VAL A 48 11.95 -1.65 -9.84
C VAL A 48 10.65 -2.30 -9.37
N ILE A 49 10.48 -2.45 -8.08
CA ILE A 49 9.28 -3.04 -7.47
C ILE A 49 8.15 -2.02 -7.51
N PRO A 50 7.08 -2.23 -8.31
CA PRO A 50 5.91 -1.38 -8.28
C PRO A 50 5.05 -1.70 -7.05
N VAL A 51 4.54 -0.68 -6.37
CA VAL A 51 3.59 -0.82 -5.28
C VAL A 51 2.27 -0.17 -5.67
N VAL A 52 1.28 -0.97 -6.01
CA VAL A 52 -0.04 -0.45 -6.37
C VAL A 52 -0.78 0.05 -5.14
N LYS A 53 -1.47 1.19 -5.26
CA LYS A 53 -2.06 1.90 -4.12
C LYS A 53 -3.30 2.70 -4.49
N HIS A 54 -4.15 3.04 -3.55
CA HIS A 54 -4.17 2.77 -2.10
C HIS A 54 -5.34 1.84 -1.77
N PHE A 55 -5.07 0.57 -1.56
CA PHE A 55 -6.14 -0.40 -1.21
C PHE A 55 -6.80 0.01 0.13
N PRO A 56 -8.11 -0.06 0.28
CA PRO A 56 -9.15 -0.63 -0.60
C PRO A 56 -9.74 0.33 -1.64
N GLY A 57 -9.17 1.50 -1.86
CA GLY A 57 -9.61 2.53 -2.78
C GLY A 57 -9.89 3.84 -2.06
N HIS A 58 -9.04 4.85 -2.32
CA HIS A 58 -9.08 6.16 -1.64
C HIS A 58 -9.87 7.22 -2.43
N GLY A 59 -10.36 6.88 -3.63
CA GLY A 59 -10.98 7.87 -4.53
C GLY A 59 -12.39 8.30 -4.16
N ASP A 60 -13.07 7.59 -3.24
CA ASP A 60 -14.40 7.93 -2.74
C ASP A 60 -14.38 8.80 -1.45
N THR A 61 -13.23 8.93 -0.81
CA THR A 61 -13.11 9.67 0.46
C THR A 61 -13.29 11.16 0.26
N SER A 62 -13.87 11.83 1.26
CA SER A 62 -14.00 13.29 1.34
C SER A 62 -12.98 13.93 2.29
N VAL A 63 -12.32 13.14 3.11
CA VAL A 63 -11.32 13.56 4.09
C VAL A 63 -9.95 13.03 3.68
N ASP A 64 -8.95 13.90 3.74
CA ASP A 64 -7.57 13.53 3.52
C ASP A 64 -6.99 12.86 4.77
N SER A 65 -6.42 11.67 4.62
CA SER A 65 -5.77 10.91 5.69
C SER A 65 -4.57 11.62 6.33
N HIS A 66 -4.05 12.68 5.69
CA HIS A 66 -3.07 13.58 6.29
C HIS A 66 -3.66 14.55 7.34
N TYR A 67 -5.00 14.71 7.36
CA TYR A 67 -5.69 15.64 8.26
C TYR A 67 -6.72 14.96 9.16
N GLY A 68 -7.01 13.67 8.96
CA GLY A 68 -7.97 12.93 9.78
C GLY A 68 -8.21 11.52 9.24
N LEU A 69 -9.05 10.74 9.93
CA LEU A 69 -9.39 9.37 9.53
C LEU A 69 -10.50 9.39 8.46
N PRO A 70 -10.20 9.03 7.19
CA PRO A 70 -11.19 8.97 6.14
C PRO A 70 -12.21 7.87 6.41
N LEU A 71 -13.48 8.15 6.16
CA LEU A 71 -14.60 7.23 6.33
C LEU A 71 -15.25 6.91 4.99
N VAL A 72 -15.52 5.64 4.74
CA VAL A 72 -16.30 5.14 3.60
C VAL A 72 -17.40 4.23 4.13
N GLU A 73 -18.65 4.48 3.69
CA GLU A 73 -19.85 3.75 4.14
C GLU A 73 -20.35 2.73 3.09
N LYS A 74 -19.56 2.45 2.06
CA LYS A 74 -19.90 1.42 1.06
C LYS A 74 -19.92 0.03 1.69
N SER A 75 -20.85 -0.79 1.22
CA SER A 75 -20.88 -2.22 1.50
C SER A 75 -19.76 -2.95 0.74
N LEU A 76 -19.42 -4.16 1.16
CA LEU A 76 -18.44 -4.99 0.47
C LEU A 76 -18.82 -5.23 -1.01
N ASN A 77 -20.12 -5.41 -1.32
CA ASN A 77 -20.56 -5.62 -2.69
C ASN A 77 -20.32 -4.37 -3.56
N GLU A 78 -20.64 -3.17 -3.05
CA GLU A 78 -20.38 -1.92 -3.77
C GLU A 78 -18.89 -1.72 -4.04
N LEU A 79 -18.01 -2.04 -3.08
CA LEU A 79 -16.55 -1.98 -3.29
C LEU A 79 -16.08 -2.98 -4.35
N LYS A 80 -16.63 -4.19 -4.38
CA LYS A 80 -16.32 -5.20 -5.40
C LYS A 80 -16.77 -4.80 -6.80
N GLU A 81 -17.88 -4.07 -6.89
CA GLU A 81 -18.43 -3.60 -8.16
C GLU A 81 -17.65 -2.41 -8.75
N LEU A 82 -16.81 -1.74 -7.98
CA LEU A 82 -16.07 -0.56 -8.44
C LEU A 82 -14.62 -0.52 -7.94
N GLU A 83 -14.40 -0.17 -6.66
CA GLU A 83 -13.07 0.17 -6.13
C GLU A 83 -12.07 -1.01 -6.18
N PHE A 84 -12.55 -2.25 -6.02
CA PHE A 84 -11.68 -3.42 -6.03
C PHE A 84 -11.28 -3.89 -7.43
N ILE A 85 -12.00 -3.47 -8.48
CA ILE A 85 -11.73 -3.91 -9.86
C ILE A 85 -10.29 -3.66 -10.30
N PRO A 86 -9.72 -2.44 -10.17
CA PRO A 86 -8.33 -2.20 -10.57
C PRO A 86 -7.31 -3.00 -9.77
N PHE A 87 -7.55 -3.20 -8.47
CA PHE A 87 -6.67 -4.00 -7.62
C PHE A 87 -6.73 -5.49 -8.00
N GLN A 88 -7.93 -6.03 -8.23
CA GLN A 88 -8.07 -7.42 -8.68
C GLN A 88 -7.39 -7.64 -10.04
N ASN A 89 -7.55 -6.69 -10.97
CA ASN A 89 -6.90 -6.75 -12.27
C ASN A 89 -5.37 -6.65 -12.17
N ALA A 90 -4.86 -5.82 -11.25
CA ALA A 90 -3.42 -5.74 -10.97
C ALA A 90 -2.89 -7.04 -10.36
N ILE A 91 -3.61 -7.64 -9.39
CA ILE A 91 -3.27 -8.95 -8.80
C ILE A 91 -3.20 -10.02 -9.89
N ASN A 92 -4.23 -10.11 -10.74
CA ASN A 92 -4.28 -11.05 -11.86
C ASN A 92 -3.18 -10.80 -12.90
N SER A 93 -2.65 -9.58 -12.96
CA SER A 93 -1.55 -9.18 -13.84
C SER A 93 -0.17 -9.31 -13.17
N GLY A 94 -0.10 -9.86 -11.96
CA GLY A 94 1.15 -10.17 -11.27
C GLY A 94 1.68 -9.03 -10.39
N ALA A 95 0.82 -8.24 -9.76
CA ALA A 95 1.24 -7.26 -8.77
C ALA A 95 2.02 -7.93 -7.63
N ASP A 96 3.20 -7.42 -7.31
CA ASP A 96 4.09 -7.96 -6.30
C ASP A 96 3.92 -7.30 -4.92
N ALA A 97 3.48 -6.05 -4.89
CA ALA A 97 3.26 -5.31 -3.66
C ALA A 97 2.00 -4.42 -3.75
N ILE A 98 1.26 -4.35 -2.64
CA ILE A 98 0.07 -3.52 -2.50
C ILE A 98 0.19 -2.68 -1.22
N MET A 99 -0.05 -1.37 -1.35
CA MET A 99 -0.14 -0.48 -0.19
C MET A 99 -1.59 -0.36 0.27
N VAL A 100 -1.78 -0.54 1.58
CA VAL A 100 -3.08 -0.40 2.25
C VAL A 100 -3.15 0.95 2.96
N SER A 101 -4.21 1.71 2.73
CA SER A 101 -4.43 3.05 3.29
C SER A 101 -5.16 3.05 4.64
N HIS A 102 -5.13 4.20 5.33
CA HIS A 102 -5.82 4.41 6.61
C HIS A 102 -7.27 4.84 6.40
N ILE A 103 -8.10 3.98 5.78
CA ILE A 103 -9.51 4.24 5.52
C ILE A 103 -10.36 3.36 6.45
N LEU A 104 -11.31 3.96 7.15
CA LEU A 104 -12.31 3.25 7.93
C LEU A 104 -13.48 2.85 7.02
N LEU A 105 -13.61 1.55 6.73
CA LEU A 105 -14.75 0.99 5.99
C LEU A 105 -15.85 0.60 6.98
N LYS A 106 -16.70 1.54 7.35
CA LYS A 106 -17.67 1.43 8.44
C LYS A 106 -18.58 0.21 8.37
N ASN A 107 -19.01 -0.16 7.16
CA ASN A 107 -19.90 -1.31 6.95
C ASN A 107 -19.16 -2.66 6.85
N ILE A 108 -17.82 -2.65 6.95
CA ILE A 108 -16.99 -3.86 6.90
C ILE A 108 -16.29 -4.05 8.25
N ASP A 109 -15.53 -3.06 8.69
CA ASP A 109 -14.89 -2.99 10.00
C ASP A 109 -15.09 -1.56 10.55
N SER A 110 -15.96 -1.42 11.53
CA SER A 110 -16.33 -0.12 12.11
C SER A 110 -15.34 0.39 13.15
N GLU A 111 -14.37 -0.45 13.54
CA GLU A 111 -13.45 -0.15 14.65
C GLU A 111 -12.04 0.16 14.15
N ASN A 112 -11.60 -0.53 13.08
CA ASN A 112 -10.22 -0.45 12.62
C ASN A 112 -10.14 0.05 11.18
N PRO A 113 -9.25 1.01 10.88
CA PRO A 113 -8.95 1.38 9.49
C PRO A 113 -8.34 0.19 8.75
N ALA A 114 -8.40 0.23 7.42
CA ALA A 114 -8.01 -0.90 6.58
C ALA A 114 -6.60 -1.43 6.89
N THR A 115 -5.63 -0.56 7.17
CA THR A 115 -4.27 -0.95 7.57
C THR A 115 -4.19 -1.79 8.85
N MET A 116 -5.19 -1.73 9.71
CA MET A 116 -5.23 -2.41 11.00
C MET A 116 -6.34 -3.47 11.06
N SER A 117 -7.10 -3.65 9.97
CA SER A 117 -8.23 -4.57 9.90
C SER A 117 -7.84 -5.92 9.32
N LYS A 118 -7.88 -6.97 10.17
CA LYS A 118 -7.71 -8.35 9.72
C LYS A 118 -8.73 -8.72 8.63
N LYS A 119 -9.97 -8.25 8.77
CA LYS A 119 -11.04 -8.51 7.81
C LYS A 119 -10.72 -7.95 6.42
N ILE A 120 -10.04 -6.78 6.35
CA ILE A 120 -9.70 -6.15 5.08
C ILE A 120 -8.41 -6.73 4.52
N VAL A 121 -7.36 -6.85 5.33
CA VAL A 121 -6.04 -7.29 4.84
C VAL A 121 -5.99 -8.81 4.66
N SER A 122 -6.37 -9.58 5.69
CA SER A 122 -6.28 -11.05 5.60
C SER A 122 -7.46 -11.64 4.84
N ASP A 123 -8.71 -11.40 5.32
CA ASP A 123 -9.85 -12.15 4.82
C ASP A 123 -10.23 -11.68 3.39
N ILE A 124 -10.18 -10.36 3.10
CA ILE A 124 -10.55 -9.85 1.77
C ILE A 124 -9.33 -9.87 0.83
N LEU A 125 -8.27 -9.11 1.13
CA LEU A 125 -7.17 -8.94 0.17
C LEU A 125 -6.39 -10.24 -0.05
N ARG A 126 -6.01 -10.96 1.03
CA ARG A 126 -5.23 -12.18 0.87
C ARG A 126 -6.07 -13.40 0.46
N ASP A 127 -7.17 -13.64 1.17
CA ASP A 127 -7.92 -14.88 0.98
C ASP A 127 -8.91 -14.79 -0.17
N GLU A 128 -9.77 -13.75 -0.19
CA GLU A 128 -10.81 -13.64 -1.21
C GLU A 128 -10.24 -13.16 -2.56
N MET A 129 -9.41 -12.10 -2.57
CA MET A 129 -8.77 -11.59 -3.79
C MET A 129 -7.52 -12.39 -4.18
N ASN A 130 -7.10 -13.36 -3.34
CA ASN A 130 -5.97 -14.26 -3.54
C ASN A 130 -4.62 -13.56 -3.74
N PHE A 131 -4.38 -12.42 -3.06
CA PHE A 131 -3.10 -11.72 -3.13
C PHE A 131 -2.02 -12.43 -2.31
N LYS A 132 -0.93 -12.82 -2.97
CA LYS A 132 0.19 -13.57 -2.35
C LYS A 132 1.47 -12.73 -2.19
N GLY A 133 1.48 -11.50 -2.71
CA GLY A 133 2.64 -10.60 -2.63
C GLY A 133 2.77 -9.89 -1.30
N VAL A 134 3.61 -8.88 -1.25
CA VAL A 134 3.91 -8.09 -0.06
C VAL A 134 2.84 -7.03 0.18
N VAL A 135 2.25 -7.03 1.36
CA VAL A 135 1.33 -5.97 1.82
C VAL A 135 2.11 -4.95 2.63
N ILE A 136 1.99 -3.69 2.24
CA ILE A 136 2.67 -2.55 2.88
C ILE A 136 1.61 -1.62 3.48
N SER A 137 1.79 -1.14 4.71
CA SER A 137 0.93 -0.07 5.23
C SER A 137 1.23 1.26 4.53
N ASP A 138 0.30 2.18 4.52
CA ASP A 138 0.63 3.60 4.36
C ASP A 138 1.40 4.09 5.60
N ASP A 139 1.90 5.34 5.58
CA ASP A 139 2.72 5.86 6.68
C ASP A 139 1.94 5.97 7.99
N MET A 140 2.31 5.15 8.97
CA MET A 140 1.67 5.12 10.29
C MET A 140 1.86 6.41 11.09
N THR A 141 2.70 7.33 10.63
CA THR A 141 2.85 8.66 11.26
C THR A 141 1.90 9.72 10.67
N MET A 142 0.98 9.34 9.77
CA MET A 142 -0.08 10.23 9.28
C MET A 142 -1.12 10.53 10.38
N ALA A 143 -1.76 11.71 10.30
CA ALA A 143 -2.74 12.14 11.30
C ALA A 143 -3.91 11.17 11.48
N ALA A 144 -4.32 10.46 10.42
CA ALA A 144 -5.32 9.42 10.50
C ALA A 144 -5.01 8.36 11.59
N ILE A 145 -3.74 8.09 11.84
CA ILE A 145 -3.28 7.18 12.90
C ILE A 145 -2.90 7.96 14.15
N MET A 146 -2.01 8.95 14.03
CA MET A 146 -1.44 9.64 15.19
C MET A 146 -2.48 10.36 16.07
N ASP A 147 -3.58 10.86 15.50
CA ASP A 147 -4.62 11.56 16.23
C ASP A 147 -5.67 10.62 16.84
N ASN A 148 -5.72 9.35 16.40
CA ASN A 148 -6.78 8.43 16.81
C ASN A 148 -6.25 7.19 17.55
N TYR A 149 -4.97 6.86 17.43
CA TYR A 149 -4.38 5.63 17.96
C TYR A 149 -3.01 5.89 18.59
N ASN A 150 -2.60 5.01 19.50
CA ASN A 150 -1.22 4.94 19.90
C ASN A 150 -0.40 4.31 18.75
N LEU A 151 0.68 4.95 18.31
CA LEU A 151 1.47 4.51 17.15
C LEU A 151 1.97 3.07 17.29
N THR A 152 2.53 2.71 18.45
CA THR A 152 3.11 1.39 18.67
C THR A 152 2.04 0.29 18.64
N ASP A 153 0.87 0.56 19.21
CA ASP A 153 -0.26 -0.36 19.18
C ASP A 153 -0.79 -0.51 17.75
N ALA A 154 -0.89 0.58 17.00
CA ALA A 154 -1.33 0.58 15.60
C ALA A 154 -0.37 -0.22 14.71
N VAL A 155 0.95 -0.10 14.90
CA VAL A 155 1.97 -0.88 14.20
C VAL A 155 1.81 -2.38 14.49
N VAL A 156 1.66 -2.75 15.76
CA VAL A 156 1.42 -4.15 16.16
C VAL A 156 0.12 -4.68 15.53
N MET A 157 -0.95 -3.90 15.55
CA MET A 157 -2.23 -4.28 14.94
C MET A 157 -2.10 -4.44 13.42
N SER A 158 -1.35 -3.57 12.73
CA SER A 158 -1.12 -3.66 11.30
C SER A 158 -0.44 -4.99 10.92
N ILE A 159 0.60 -5.40 11.63
CA ILE A 159 1.27 -6.69 11.41
C ILE A 159 0.31 -7.86 11.70
N LYS A 160 -0.45 -7.79 12.79
CA LYS A 160 -1.47 -8.81 13.12
C LYS A 160 -2.56 -8.92 12.06
N SER A 161 -2.92 -7.81 11.42
CA SER A 161 -3.93 -7.80 10.37
C SER A 161 -3.47 -8.44 9.06
N GLY A 162 -2.17 -8.62 8.86
CA GLY A 162 -1.60 -9.27 7.66
C GLY A 162 -0.65 -8.41 6.85
N ALA A 163 -0.29 -7.19 7.30
CA ALA A 163 0.75 -6.38 6.68
C ALA A 163 2.13 -7.02 6.87
N ASP A 164 2.96 -7.00 5.84
CA ASP A 164 4.33 -7.53 5.86
C ASP A 164 5.37 -6.44 6.13
N LEU A 165 5.11 -5.23 5.62
CA LEU A 165 5.93 -4.04 5.84
C LEU A 165 5.07 -2.94 6.43
N VAL A 166 5.59 -2.24 7.42
CA VAL A 166 4.94 -1.09 8.04
C VAL A 166 5.81 0.14 7.87
N LEU A 167 5.25 1.19 7.25
CA LEU A 167 5.96 2.45 7.07
C LEU A 167 5.83 3.32 8.32
N VAL A 168 6.96 3.82 8.80
CA VAL A 168 7.05 4.83 9.88
C VAL A 168 8.01 5.91 9.39
N CYS A 169 7.48 6.93 8.71
CA CYS A 169 8.30 7.84 7.91
C CYS A 169 8.88 9.02 8.71
N HIS A 170 8.32 9.30 9.90
CA HIS A 170 8.70 10.48 10.68
C HIS A 170 9.05 10.15 12.12
N GLY A 171 10.14 10.77 12.60
CA GLY A 171 10.59 10.67 13.99
C GLY A 171 11.42 9.40 14.27
N TYR A 172 12.70 9.60 14.60
CA TYR A 172 13.59 8.46 14.93
C TYR A 172 13.05 7.62 16.10
N ASP A 173 12.54 8.28 17.14
CA ASP A 173 11.97 7.59 18.30
C ASP A 173 10.72 6.79 17.94
N ASN A 174 9.90 7.27 16.99
CA ASN A 174 8.76 6.54 16.47
C ASN A 174 9.17 5.23 15.81
N ILE A 175 10.24 5.27 15.00
CA ILE A 175 10.79 4.08 14.36
C ILE A 175 11.30 3.09 15.40
N LEU A 176 12.13 3.57 16.34
CA LEU A 176 12.71 2.71 17.37
C LEU A 176 11.64 2.08 18.26
N ASN A 177 10.68 2.88 18.75
CA ASN A 177 9.61 2.40 19.61
C ASN A 177 8.70 1.40 18.87
N SER A 178 8.44 1.60 17.58
CA SER A 178 7.68 0.65 16.76
C SER A 178 8.40 -0.69 16.64
N ILE A 179 9.71 -0.71 16.40
CA ILE A 179 10.51 -1.93 16.34
C ILE A 179 10.47 -2.67 17.68
N LEU A 180 10.66 -1.94 18.79
CA LEU A 180 10.60 -2.53 20.13
C LEU A 180 9.23 -3.11 20.45
N ALA A 181 8.14 -2.39 20.12
CA ALA A 181 6.77 -2.86 20.35
C ALA A 181 6.47 -4.15 19.58
N VAL A 182 6.90 -4.26 18.32
CA VAL A 182 6.73 -5.49 17.54
C VAL A 182 7.51 -6.64 18.17
N LYS A 183 8.77 -6.40 18.58
CA LYS A 183 9.59 -7.39 19.26
C LYS A 183 8.94 -7.88 20.55
N ASP A 184 8.42 -6.96 21.36
CA ASP A 184 7.73 -7.30 22.61
C ASP A 184 6.42 -8.05 22.37
N ALA A 185 5.68 -7.69 21.30
CA ALA A 185 4.47 -8.39 20.89
C ALA A 185 4.75 -9.84 20.47
N VAL A 186 5.87 -10.10 19.80
CA VAL A 186 6.30 -11.47 19.47
C VAL A 186 6.72 -12.21 20.73
N ASN A 187 7.56 -11.61 21.58
CA ASN A 187 8.04 -12.25 22.82
C ASN A 187 6.89 -12.62 23.78
N SER A 188 5.82 -11.81 23.78
CA SER A 188 4.63 -12.05 24.61
C SER A 188 3.55 -12.94 23.94
N GLY A 189 3.77 -13.37 22.70
CA GLY A 189 2.82 -14.21 21.96
C GLY A 189 1.61 -13.46 21.41
N ILE A 190 1.61 -12.13 21.43
CA ILE A 190 0.57 -11.29 20.79
C ILE A 190 0.63 -11.42 19.27
N ILE A 191 1.83 -11.51 18.70
CA ILE A 191 2.11 -11.89 17.32
C ILE A 191 2.83 -13.22 17.36
N SER A 192 2.40 -14.22 16.59
CA SER A 192 3.12 -15.49 16.52
C SER A 192 4.40 -15.38 15.69
N GLU A 193 5.38 -16.23 15.97
CA GLU A 193 6.62 -16.31 15.17
C GLU A 193 6.30 -16.69 13.72
N GLU A 194 5.36 -17.61 13.51
CA GLU A 194 4.92 -18.01 12.17
C GLU A 194 4.40 -16.81 11.35
N ARG A 195 3.69 -15.86 12.00
CA ARG A 195 3.21 -14.66 11.32
C ARG A 195 4.36 -13.76 10.84
N ILE A 196 5.43 -13.69 11.62
CA ILE A 196 6.64 -12.96 11.23
C ILE A 196 7.37 -13.71 10.11
N ASP A 197 7.52 -15.03 10.23
CA ASP A 197 8.19 -15.86 9.24
C ASP A 197 7.50 -15.78 7.87
N GLU A 198 6.16 -15.77 7.84
CA GLU A 198 5.40 -15.54 6.62
C GLU A 198 5.71 -14.20 5.95
N SER A 199 5.84 -13.13 6.73
CA SER A 199 6.20 -11.81 6.20
C SER A 199 7.63 -11.78 5.67
N VAL A 200 8.55 -12.34 6.43
CA VAL A 200 9.96 -12.42 6.04
C VAL A 200 10.13 -13.23 4.76
N ASP A 201 9.44 -14.36 4.63
CA ASP A 201 9.46 -15.20 3.42
C ASP A 201 8.98 -14.42 2.19
N ARG A 202 7.86 -13.69 2.29
CA ARG A 202 7.37 -12.84 1.19
C ARG A 202 8.35 -11.74 0.81
N ILE A 203 8.93 -11.07 1.82
CA ILE A 203 9.90 -10.00 1.61
C ILE A 203 11.18 -10.53 0.94
N LEU A 204 11.69 -11.69 1.40
CA LEU A 204 12.89 -12.29 0.83
C LEU A 204 12.66 -12.74 -0.62
N LYS A 205 11.52 -13.37 -0.92
CA LYS A 205 11.12 -13.74 -2.29
C LYS A 205 11.01 -12.52 -3.19
N LEU A 206 10.43 -11.41 -2.68
CA LEU A 206 10.36 -10.15 -3.42
C LEU A 206 11.75 -9.59 -3.72
N LYS A 207 12.64 -9.56 -2.74
CA LYS A 207 14.03 -9.11 -2.92
C LYS A 207 14.79 -9.99 -3.91
N GLU A 208 14.63 -11.30 -3.85
CA GLU A 208 15.24 -12.24 -4.79
C GLU A 208 14.75 -12.02 -6.21
N LYS A 209 13.42 -11.89 -6.41
CA LYS A 209 12.81 -11.65 -7.71
C LYS A 209 13.39 -10.42 -8.42
N TYR A 210 13.67 -9.36 -7.67
CA TYR A 210 14.19 -8.09 -8.20
C TYR A 210 15.71 -7.93 -8.02
N ASN A 211 16.42 -8.99 -7.67
CA ASN A 211 17.87 -8.98 -7.46
C ASN A 211 18.33 -7.84 -6.53
N VAL A 212 17.55 -7.55 -5.47
CA VAL A 212 17.89 -6.49 -4.51
C VAL A 212 19.11 -6.92 -3.71
N SER A 213 20.27 -6.26 -3.94
CA SER A 213 21.50 -6.51 -3.23
C SER A 213 21.98 -5.26 -2.46
N ASN A 214 22.96 -5.46 -1.57
CA ASN A 214 23.64 -4.38 -0.89
C ASN A 214 24.88 -3.89 -1.65
N ASP A 215 25.10 -4.37 -2.86
CA ASP A 215 26.25 -3.98 -3.67
C ASP A 215 26.13 -2.51 -4.07
N ALA A 216 27.24 -1.78 -3.93
CA ALA A 216 27.27 -0.39 -4.34
C ALA A 216 27.12 -0.28 -5.88
N ILE A 217 26.12 0.47 -6.34
CA ILE A 217 25.98 0.81 -7.74
C ILE A 217 27.01 1.91 -8.04
N ASN A 218 28.12 1.53 -8.67
CA ASN A 218 29.19 2.44 -9.11
C ASN A 218 28.96 2.91 -10.56
N THR A 219 27.78 3.42 -10.88
CA THR A 219 27.50 4.02 -12.17
C THR A 219 27.26 5.52 -12.01
N GLU A 220 27.97 6.34 -12.81
CA GLU A 220 27.57 7.75 -12.98
C GLU A 220 26.19 7.79 -13.62
N ILE A 221 25.27 8.50 -12.96
CA ILE A 221 23.92 8.68 -13.47
C ILE A 221 23.93 9.89 -14.39
N ASP A 222 23.63 9.67 -15.67
CA ASP A 222 23.43 10.76 -16.65
C ASP A 222 22.06 11.41 -16.45
N ILE A 223 21.97 12.33 -15.49
CA ILE A 223 20.74 13.08 -15.18
C ILE A 223 20.29 13.90 -16.41
N ASN A 224 21.21 14.43 -17.21
CA ASN A 224 20.85 15.25 -18.37
C ASN A 224 20.22 14.39 -19.47
N GLY A 225 20.81 13.22 -19.79
CA GLY A 225 20.23 12.28 -20.72
C GLY A 225 18.83 11.83 -20.33
N ILE A 226 18.63 11.47 -19.04
CA ILE A 226 17.30 11.10 -18.50
C ILE A 226 16.29 12.24 -18.67
N ASN A 227 16.67 13.48 -18.33
CA ASN A 227 15.79 14.62 -18.48
C ASN A 227 15.44 14.93 -19.92
N ASP A 228 16.35 14.72 -20.85
CA ASP A 228 16.13 14.93 -22.29
C ASP A 228 15.22 13.85 -22.88
N GLU A 229 15.37 12.59 -22.45
CA GLU A 229 14.44 11.52 -22.78
C GLU A 229 13.03 11.82 -22.28
N ILE A 230 12.87 12.23 -21.01
CA ILE A 230 11.57 12.60 -20.43
C ILE A 230 10.94 13.73 -21.26
N LYS A 231 11.69 14.78 -21.60
CA LYS A 231 11.16 15.89 -22.42
C LYS A 231 10.69 15.42 -23.80
N SER A 232 11.37 14.44 -24.39
CA SER A 232 11.02 13.92 -25.72
C SER A 232 9.67 13.19 -25.76
N LEU A 233 9.17 12.74 -24.62
CA LEU A 233 7.87 12.05 -24.50
C LEU A 233 6.66 13.04 -24.56
N PHE A 234 6.89 14.33 -24.39
CA PHE A 234 5.86 15.36 -24.32
C PHE A 234 5.84 16.32 -25.52
N HIS A 235 6.54 15.97 -26.61
CA HIS A 235 6.61 16.77 -27.85
C HIS A 235 6.08 16.02 -29.05
#